data_f9c9351b527fb55b6c85f7508e0b90e8
#
_entry.id   f9c9351b527fb55b6c85f7508e0b90e8
#
_cell.length_a   1.000
_cell.length_b   1.000
_cell.length_c   1.000
_cell.angle_alpha   90.00
_cell.angle_beta   90.00
_cell.angle_gamma   90.00
#
_symmetry.space_group_name_H-M   'P 1'
#
loop_
_entity.id
_entity.type
_entity.pdbx_description
1 polymer ?
#
loop_
_entity_poly.entity_id
_entity_poly.type
_entity_poly.pdbx_seq_one_letter_code
_entity_poly.pdbx_strand_id
1 'polypeptide(L)'
;MLAQDDIYPTSAPPGYEYVLRDEPAFDPTIHLQLEYPEKIWMLSDLGYDEHFISRFASPVAATSPARLLSDEGIAVLEDITRKLQPYIRYDSAGPRVPAALRGTTHRSRFIRDLCLSPDITAFFSEMFQTSLLPHTITHQQGHMNFQPRELSKEVDTWHHDATAFDWVLMVHDPNALQGGRFQIFEGTRQEGWELIRSGKSIPEDRIITPDFPGPGYACYMQGCTVFHRASRLEELGFRSSLVQSYVSRNVKVPDPNRIEWVEISEHGAQDRNYMLERQCAAAEWARHRSWVARHRLNELLAEMPFDATPEQVSQALRHVVGDLNDLIALLQHGPVSRQEAHRLRDALDLAQLA
;
A
#
# COMPACT_ATOMS: atom_id res chain seq x y z
N MET A 1 0.86 8.48 24.80
CA MET A 1 1.89 8.05 23.82
C MET A 1 1.92 6.52 23.87
N LEU A 2 1.22 5.85 22.96
CA LEU A 2 1.29 4.39 22.85
C LEU A 2 2.71 4.06 22.41
N ALA A 3 3.39 3.17 23.17
CA ALA A 3 4.71 2.70 22.81
C ALA A 3 4.69 2.26 21.35
N GLN A 4 5.70 2.68 20.59
CA GLN A 4 5.93 2.19 19.23
C GLN A 4 5.92 0.66 19.35
N ASP A 5 4.93 0.02 18.74
CA ASP A 5 4.84 -1.43 18.82
C ASP A 5 6.15 -1.99 18.27
N ASP A 6 6.83 -2.88 19.01
CA ASP A 6 8.05 -3.59 18.61
C ASP A 6 7.77 -4.59 17.46
N ILE A 7 7.01 -4.12 16.47
CA ILE A 7 6.53 -4.92 15.36
C ILE A 7 7.53 -4.98 14.21
N TYR A 8 8.36 -3.92 14.10
CA TYR A 8 9.32 -3.83 13.00
C TYR A 8 10.60 -4.59 13.35
N PRO A 9 11.09 -5.45 12.44
CA PRO A 9 12.35 -6.13 12.66
C PRO A 9 13.50 -5.13 12.74
N THR A 10 14.42 -5.37 13.67
CA THR A 10 15.62 -4.53 13.86
C THR A 10 16.70 -4.81 12.83
N SER A 11 16.60 -5.95 12.11
CA SER A 11 17.56 -6.37 11.08
C SER A 11 16.88 -6.35 9.70
N ALA A 12 17.64 -5.98 8.67
CA ALA A 12 17.19 -6.10 7.30
C ALA A 12 16.98 -7.58 6.91
N PRO A 13 16.06 -7.87 5.98
CA PRO A 13 15.91 -9.20 5.41
C PRO A 13 17.20 -9.67 4.73
N PRO A 14 17.46 -11.00 4.62
CA PRO A 14 18.60 -11.52 3.89
C PRO A 14 18.68 -10.96 2.46
N GLY A 15 19.87 -10.54 2.05
CA GLY A 15 20.12 -9.94 0.72
C GLY A 15 19.83 -8.44 0.62
N TYR A 16 19.41 -7.80 1.71
CA TYR A 16 19.27 -6.37 1.81
C TYR A 16 20.31 -5.76 2.76
N GLU A 17 20.84 -4.64 2.37
CA GLU A 17 21.75 -3.82 3.17
C GLU A 17 21.58 -2.33 2.83
N TYR A 18 21.93 -1.45 3.75
CA TYR A 18 22.01 -0.03 3.49
C TYR A 18 23.16 0.25 2.53
N VAL A 19 22.82 0.60 1.29
CA VAL A 19 23.81 0.79 0.20
C VAL A 19 24.32 2.22 0.09
N LEU A 20 23.63 3.18 0.73
CA LEU A 20 24.01 4.59 0.74
C LEU A 20 24.71 4.93 2.06
N ARG A 21 26.02 5.20 1.98
CA ARG A 21 26.83 5.49 3.18
C ARG A 21 26.75 6.95 3.61
N ASP A 22 26.62 7.86 2.63
CA ASP A 22 26.70 9.31 2.81
C ASP A 22 25.32 9.97 2.62
N GLU A 23 24.23 9.26 2.89
CA GLU A 23 22.90 9.88 2.88
C GLU A 23 22.70 10.69 4.15
N PRO A 24 22.03 11.86 4.08
CA PRO A 24 21.70 12.64 5.27
C PRO A 24 20.72 11.88 6.16
N ALA A 25 20.76 12.14 7.47
CA ALA A 25 19.74 11.66 8.38
C ALA A 25 18.41 12.38 8.07
N PHE A 26 17.30 11.64 8.14
CA PHE A 26 15.98 12.26 8.04
C PHE A 26 15.71 13.09 9.29
N ASP A 27 15.33 14.34 9.07
CA ASP A 27 14.89 15.28 10.11
C ASP A 27 13.55 15.86 9.69
N PRO A 28 12.45 15.59 10.41
CA PRO A 28 11.12 16.05 10.04
C PRO A 28 11.01 17.59 10.00
N THR A 29 11.81 18.31 10.81
CA THR A 29 11.77 19.77 10.84
C THR A 29 12.40 20.43 9.62
N ILE A 30 13.24 19.68 8.89
CA ILE A 30 13.93 20.14 7.67
C ILE A 30 13.22 19.57 6.43
N HIS A 31 12.86 18.29 6.45
CA HIS A 31 12.49 17.56 5.27
C HIS A 31 10.98 17.45 5.02
N LEU A 32 10.15 17.76 6.03
CA LEU A 32 8.69 17.75 5.87
C LEU A 32 8.13 19.16 5.67
N GLN A 33 7.06 19.22 4.86
CA GLN A 33 6.18 20.36 4.72
C GLN A 33 4.75 19.82 4.57
N LEU A 34 4.11 19.49 5.69
CA LEU A 34 2.79 18.87 5.70
C LEU A 34 1.71 19.92 5.47
N GLU A 35 1.03 19.82 4.33
CA GLU A 35 -0.11 20.69 3.98
C GLU A 35 -1.37 19.83 3.79
N TYR A 36 -2.52 20.38 4.21
CA TYR A 36 -3.79 19.72 3.98
C TYR A 36 -4.18 19.78 2.49
N PRO A 37 -4.78 18.69 1.95
CA PRO A 37 -5.27 18.69 0.58
C PRO A 37 -6.43 19.66 0.42
N GLU A 38 -6.56 20.25 -0.76
CA GLU A 38 -7.68 21.13 -1.10
C GLU A 38 -9.01 20.38 -1.21
N LYS A 39 -8.95 19.10 -1.57
CA LYS A 39 -10.13 18.24 -1.74
C LYS A 39 -9.91 16.87 -1.12
N ILE A 40 -10.94 16.38 -0.44
CA ILE A 40 -11.03 15.02 0.09
C ILE A 40 -12.27 14.38 -0.54
N TRP A 41 -12.08 13.23 -1.17
CA TRP A 41 -13.18 12.39 -1.66
C TRP A 41 -13.53 11.35 -0.59
N MET A 42 -14.84 11.23 -0.33
CA MET A 42 -15.37 10.21 0.53
C MET A 42 -15.66 8.92 -0.26
N LEU A 43 -15.78 7.79 0.41
CA LEU A 43 -16.21 6.55 -0.25
C LEU A 43 -17.61 6.69 -0.87
N SER A 44 -18.50 7.48 -0.25
CA SER A 44 -19.82 7.81 -0.82
C SER A 44 -19.74 8.57 -2.15
N ASP A 45 -18.72 9.42 -2.35
CA ASP A 45 -18.51 10.15 -3.60
C ASP A 45 -18.13 9.20 -4.76
N LEU A 46 -17.53 8.04 -4.41
CA LEU A 46 -17.22 6.97 -5.35
C LEU A 46 -18.35 5.94 -5.52
N GLY A 47 -19.53 6.20 -4.93
CA GLY A 47 -20.72 5.36 -5.08
C GLY A 47 -20.81 4.17 -4.12
N TYR A 48 -19.98 4.11 -3.07
CA TYR A 48 -20.14 3.12 -2.02
C TYR A 48 -21.29 3.46 -1.09
N ASP A 49 -22.10 2.47 -0.73
CA ASP A 49 -23.19 2.61 0.21
C ASP A 49 -22.74 2.58 1.69
N GLU A 50 -23.64 2.98 2.59
CA GLU A 50 -23.35 3.02 4.03
C GLU A 50 -22.99 1.64 4.60
N HIS A 51 -23.60 0.57 4.10
CA HIS A 51 -23.32 -0.79 4.56
C HIS A 51 -21.87 -1.18 4.23
N PHE A 52 -21.42 -0.89 3.01
CA PHE A 52 -20.03 -1.10 2.62
C PHE A 52 -19.08 -0.24 3.46
N ILE A 53 -19.37 1.08 3.59
CA ILE A 53 -18.51 2.03 4.31
C ILE A 53 -18.33 1.62 5.77
N SER A 54 -19.39 1.14 6.44
CA SER A 54 -19.33 0.71 7.84
C SER A 54 -18.37 -0.46 8.13
N ARG A 55 -17.94 -1.17 7.10
CA ARG A 55 -17.00 -2.32 7.19
C ARG A 55 -15.54 -1.91 7.01
N PHE A 56 -15.29 -0.64 6.75
CA PHE A 56 -13.93 -0.11 6.58
C PHE A 56 -13.53 0.79 7.74
N ALA A 57 -12.23 0.93 7.94
CA ALA A 57 -11.69 1.70 9.05
C ALA A 57 -11.85 3.22 8.87
N SER A 58 -12.14 3.68 7.66
CA SER A 58 -12.29 5.09 7.32
C SER A 58 -13.38 5.28 6.26
N PRO A 59 -14.17 6.37 6.34
CA PRO A 59 -15.09 6.75 5.28
C PRO A 59 -14.40 7.50 4.14
N VAL A 60 -13.13 7.88 4.30
CA VAL A 60 -12.37 8.66 3.31
C VAL A 60 -11.81 7.73 2.23
N ALA A 61 -11.99 8.10 0.97
CA ALA A 61 -11.47 7.37 -0.18
C ALA A 61 -10.07 7.84 -0.58
N ALA A 62 -9.95 9.11 -0.95
CA ALA A 62 -8.70 9.68 -1.47
C ALA A 62 -8.67 11.20 -1.27
N THR A 63 -7.50 11.81 -1.54
CA THR A 63 -7.31 13.26 -1.50
C THR A 63 -6.79 13.81 -2.82
N SER A 64 -6.96 15.11 -3.06
CA SER A 64 -6.11 15.82 -4.02
C SER A 64 -4.66 15.82 -3.53
N PRO A 65 -3.66 16.02 -4.43
CA PRO A 65 -2.28 16.14 -4.03
C PRO A 65 -2.07 17.27 -3.03
N ALA A 66 -1.28 17.00 -2.00
CA ALA A 66 -0.87 17.98 -1.00
C ALA A 66 0.62 17.89 -0.74
N ARG A 67 1.22 18.98 -0.31
CA ARG A 67 2.66 19.01 0.00
C ARG A 67 2.97 18.07 1.16
N LEU A 68 3.96 17.20 0.96
CA LEU A 68 4.47 16.28 1.98
C LEU A 68 5.91 16.61 2.35
N LEU A 69 6.76 16.86 1.34
CA LEU A 69 8.17 17.15 1.55
C LEU A 69 8.46 18.63 1.27
N SER A 70 9.40 19.18 2.03
CA SER A 70 10.05 20.46 1.74
C SER A 70 10.89 20.37 0.47
N ASP A 71 11.41 21.51 0.02
CA ASP A 71 12.34 21.53 -1.14
C ASP A 71 13.65 20.79 -0.81
N GLU A 72 14.13 20.88 0.43
CA GLU A 72 15.28 20.13 0.91
C GLU A 72 14.98 18.62 0.97
N GLY A 73 13.79 18.25 1.46
CA GLY A 73 13.38 16.86 1.56
C GLY A 73 13.29 16.20 0.19
N ILE A 74 12.74 16.90 -0.81
CA ILE A 74 12.64 16.35 -2.18
C ILE A 74 13.99 16.28 -2.86
N ALA A 75 14.88 17.27 -2.67
CA ALA A 75 16.22 17.25 -3.23
C ALA A 75 17.03 16.04 -2.72
N VAL A 76 16.93 15.73 -1.44
CA VAL A 76 17.55 14.53 -0.85
C VAL A 76 16.93 13.25 -1.44
N LEU A 77 15.61 13.16 -1.54
CA LEU A 77 14.93 11.97 -2.05
C LEU A 77 15.23 11.73 -3.54
N GLU A 78 15.33 12.77 -4.34
CA GLU A 78 15.74 12.68 -5.74
C GLU A 78 17.19 12.14 -5.89
N ASP A 79 18.12 12.63 -5.08
CA ASP A 79 19.50 12.14 -5.08
C ASP A 79 19.58 10.66 -4.67
N ILE A 80 18.87 10.28 -3.61
CA ILE A 80 18.72 8.88 -3.17
C ILE A 80 18.13 8.03 -4.28
N THR A 81 17.05 8.48 -4.91
CA THR A 81 16.38 7.76 -6.00
C THR A 81 17.34 7.53 -7.17
N ARG A 82 18.15 8.53 -7.53
CA ARG A 82 19.18 8.40 -8.58
C ARG A 82 20.22 7.35 -8.21
N LYS A 83 20.68 7.34 -6.97
CA LYS A 83 21.67 6.36 -6.47
C LYS A 83 21.10 4.95 -6.39
N LEU A 84 19.78 4.79 -6.23
CA LEU A 84 19.11 3.50 -6.19
C LEU A 84 18.74 2.92 -7.56
N GLN A 85 18.91 3.67 -8.66
CA GLN A 85 18.61 3.20 -10.03
C GLN A 85 19.18 1.81 -10.40
N PRO A 86 20.43 1.45 -10.00
CA PRO A 86 20.98 0.12 -10.29
C PRO A 86 20.17 -1.06 -9.72
N TYR A 87 19.29 -0.80 -8.77
CA TYR A 87 18.45 -1.80 -8.13
C TYR A 87 17.03 -1.87 -8.72
N ILE A 88 16.70 -1.01 -9.69
CA ILE A 88 15.40 -1.04 -10.38
C ILE A 88 15.28 -2.37 -11.12
N ARG A 89 14.16 -3.03 -10.91
CA ARG A 89 13.79 -4.22 -11.65
C ARG A 89 12.82 -3.86 -12.76
N TYR A 90 13.20 -4.24 -13.98
CA TYR A 90 12.39 -4.05 -15.17
C TYR A 90 11.78 -5.39 -15.58
N ASP A 91 10.50 -5.37 -15.95
CA ASP A 91 9.74 -6.51 -16.47
C ASP A 91 9.62 -7.74 -15.53
N SER A 92 10.13 -7.61 -14.31
CA SER A 92 10.10 -8.69 -13.30
C SER A 92 8.87 -8.62 -12.39
N ALA A 93 8.27 -7.44 -12.24
CA ALA A 93 7.13 -7.21 -11.35
C ALA A 93 5.78 -7.62 -11.96
N GLY A 94 5.79 -8.45 -13.00
CA GLY A 94 4.58 -8.87 -13.71
C GLY A 94 4.01 -7.77 -14.62
N PRO A 95 2.86 -8.02 -15.26
CA PRO A 95 2.31 -7.11 -16.27
C PRO A 95 1.76 -5.79 -15.68
N ARG A 96 1.53 -5.71 -14.36
CA ARG A 96 0.93 -4.54 -13.73
C ARG A 96 1.91 -3.39 -13.60
N VAL A 97 3.07 -3.63 -12.99
CA VAL A 97 4.11 -2.61 -12.76
C VAL A 97 5.41 -3.07 -13.44
N PRO A 98 5.70 -2.57 -14.64
CA PRO A 98 6.84 -3.04 -15.43
C PRO A 98 8.22 -2.57 -14.91
N ALA A 99 8.26 -1.55 -14.06
CA ALA A 99 9.51 -1.04 -13.49
C ALA A 99 9.31 -0.63 -12.03
N ALA A 100 9.94 -1.35 -11.09
CA ALA A 100 9.77 -1.12 -9.67
C ALA A 100 11.04 -1.38 -8.86
N LEU A 101 11.08 -0.79 -7.67
CA LEU A 101 12.06 -1.09 -6.63
C LEU A 101 11.34 -1.31 -5.32
N ARG A 102 11.44 -2.51 -4.77
CA ARG A 102 10.89 -2.91 -3.48
C ARG A 102 11.99 -2.93 -2.41
N GLY A 103 11.59 -2.87 -1.14
CA GLY A 103 12.52 -2.93 -0.01
C GLY A 103 13.48 -1.74 0.06
N THR A 104 13.08 -0.55 -0.36
CA THR A 104 13.91 0.66 -0.32
C THR A 104 14.25 1.07 1.10
N THR A 105 13.35 0.80 2.06
CA THR A 105 13.56 1.03 3.49
C THR A 105 14.69 0.18 4.09
N HIS A 106 15.11 -0.86 3.39
CA HIS A 106 16.27 -1.68 3.74
C HIS A 106 17.54 -1.29 2.96
N ARG A 107 17.45 -0.29 2.06
CA ARG A 107 18.58 0.20 1.25
C ARG A 107 18.98 1.63 1.60
N SER A 108 18.03 2.45 2.07
CA SER A 108 18.21 3.83 2.51
C SER A 108 17.62 4.04 3.89
N ARG A 109 18.42 4.59 4.79
CA ARG A 109 17.96 4.99 6.14
C ARG A 109 17.03 6.19 6.06
N PHE A 110 17.32 7.13 5.16
CA PHE A 110 16.46 8.29 4.94
C PHE A 110 15.04 7.85 4.55
N ILE A 111 14.92 6.97 3.54
CA ILE A 111 13.59 6.46 3.12
C ILE A 111 12.92 5.68 4.25
N ARG A 112 13.67 4.87 5.01
CA ARG A 112 13.12 4.15 6.17
C ARG A 112 12.52 5.11 7.19
N ASP A 113 13.29 6.12 7.58
CA ASP A 113 12.90 7.04 8.65
C ASP A 113 11.78 7.97 8.18
N LEU A 114 11.76 8.36 6.89
CA LEU A 114 10.64 9.03 6.25
C LEU A 114 9.35 8.19 6.31
N CYS A 115 9.43 6.91 5.90
CA CYS A 115 8.28 5.99 5.87
C CYS A 115 7.75 5.64 7.27
N LEU A 116 8.62 5.69 8.29
CA LEU A 116 8.26 5.43 9.69
C LEU A 116 7.98 6.71 10.47
N SER A 117 7.96 7.88 9.83
CA SER A 117 7.76 9.17 10.51
C SER A 117 6.45 9.20 11.31
N PRO A 118 6.50 9.47 12.62
CA PRO A 118 5.31 9.62 13.43
C PRO A 118 4.49 10.87 13.03
N ASP A 119 5.14 11.93 12.53
CA ASP A 119 4.46 13.16 12.09
C ASP A 119 3.59 12.89 10.87
N ILE A 120 4.12 12.18 9.86
CA ILE A 120 3.33 11.77 8.69
C ILE A 120 2.20 10.82 9.09
N THR A 121 2.50 9.89 10.00
CA THR A 121 1.50 8.91 10.47
C THR A 121 0.35 9.59 11.21
N ALA A 122 0.65 10.57 12.07
CA ALA A 122 -0.38 11.35 12.78
C ALA A 122 -1.21 12.20 11.81
N PHE A 123 -0.55 12.89 10.88
CA PHE A 123 -1.19 13.70 9.85
C PHE A 123 -2.15 12.88 8.97
N PHE A 124 -1.69 11.72 8.50
CA PHE A 124 -2.51 10.82 7.69
C PHE A 124 -3.67 10.23 8.49
N SER A 125 -3.43 9.86 9.76
CA SER A 125 -4.47 9.35 10.66
C SER A 125 -5.59 10.36 10.88
N GLU A 126 -5.24 11.62 11.05
CA GLU A 126 -6.21 12.71 11.22
C GLU A 126 -7.08 12.89 9.97
N MET A 127 -6.45 13.03 8.79
CA MET A 127 -7.17 13.17 7.51
C MET A 127 -8.14 12.01 7.24
N PHE A 128 -7.72 10.80 7.56
CA PHE A 128 -8.52 9.60 7.30
C PHE A 128 -9.40 9.17 8.48
N GLN A 129 -9.49 9.98 9.53
CA GLN A 129 -10.37 9.77 10.69
C GLN A 129 -10.20 8.37 11.31
N THR A 130 -9.00 7.80 11.23
CA THR A 130 -8.68 6.48 11.77
C THR A 130 -7.24 6.42 12.24
N SER A 131 -6.98 5.69 13.31
CA SER A 131 -5.61 5.52 13.82
C SER A 131 -4.83 4.58 12.91
N LEU A 132 -3.79 5.10 12.28
CA LEU A 132 -2.90 4.37 11.38
C LEU A 132 -1.56 4.05 12.02
N LEU A 133 -0.85 3.11 11.43
CA LEU A 133 0.59 2.93 11.59
C LEU A 133 1.20 2.50 10.25
N PRO A 134 2.50 2.76 10.02
CA PRO A 134 3.19 2.26 8.85
C PRO A 134 3.00 0.76 8.71
N HIS A 135 2.90 0.25 7.48
CA HIS A 135 2.55 -1.15 7.25
C HIS A 135 3.52 -2.08 7.97
N THR A 136 2.98 -3.10 8.64
CA THR A 136 3.76 -4.06 9.44
C THR A 136 4.61 -5.00 8.59
N ILE A 137 4.30 -5.11 7.30
CA ILE A 137 5.11 -5.82 6.30
C ILE A 137 6.08 -4.80 5.73
N THR A 138 7.36 -4.89 6.11
CA THR A 138 8.37 -3.89 5.75
C THR A 138 8.62 -3.83 4.24
N HIS A 139 8.36 -4.92 3.52
CA HIS A 139 8.45 -5.00 2.06
C HIS A 139 7.40 -4.13 1.33
N GLN A 140 6.30 -3.79 2.00
CA GLN A 140 5.27 -2.87 1.52
C GLN A 140 5.56 -1.40 1.89
N GLN A 141 6.63 -1.16 2.61
CA GLN A 141 7.06 0.19 2.96
C GLN A 141 7.99 0.75 1.89
N GLY A 142 7.75 2.00 1.51
CA GLY A 142 8.65 2.76 0.68
C GLY A 142 8.94 2.14 -0.68
N HIS A 143 7.98 1.47 -1.32
CA HIS A 143 8.22 0.96 -2.66
C HIS A 143 8.19 2.09 -3.70
N MET A 144 8.98 1.94 -4.75
CA MET A 144 9.07 2.93 -5.81
C MET A 144 8.62 2.35 -7.14
N ASN A 145 7.82 3.12 -7.87
CA ASN A 145 7.41 2.81 -9.24
C ASN A 145 8.11 3.77 -10.20
N PHE A 146 8.63 3.23 -11.30
CA PHE A 146 9.37 3.97 -12.33
C PHE A 146 8.67 3.87 -13.67
N GLN A 147 9.09 4.74 -14.61
CA GLN A 147 8.66 4.59 -15.99
C GLN A 147 9.11 3.23 -16.56
N PRO A 148 8.28 2.59 -17.38
CA PRO A 148 8.68 1.41 -18.14
C PRO A 148 9.73 1.77 -19.22
N ARG A 149 10.46 0.77 -19.72
CA ARG A 149 11.36 0.95 -20.88
C ARG A 149 10.61 1.12 -22.18
N GLU A 150 9.37 0.67 -22.22
CA GLU A 150 8.52 0.71 -23.40
C GLU A 150 7.34 1.66 -23.18
N LEU A 151 7.17 2.64 -24.07
CA LEU A 151 6.04 3.59 -24.01
C LEU A 151 4.67 2.95 -24.22
N SER A 152 4.62 1.73 -24.77
CA SER A 152 3.38 0.96 -24.93
C SER A 152 2.79 0.47 -23.61
N LYS A 153 3.62 0.41 -22.55
CA LYS A 153 3.20 -0.06 -21.22
C LYS A 153 2.77 1.09 -20.34
N GLU A 154 1.74 0.87 -19.53
CA GLU A 154 1.39 1.79 -18.44
C GLU A 154 2.45 1.73 -17.35
N VAL A 155 2.58 2.81 -16.59
CA VAL A 155 3.44 2.83 -15.40
C VAL A 155 2.90 1.88 -14.33
N ASP A 156 1.58 1.89 -14.14
CA ASP A 156 0.83 0.94 -13.34
C ASP A 156 -0.60 0.82 -13.91
N THR A 157 -1.06 -0.39 -14.18
CA THR A 157 -2.39 -0.62 -14.80
C THR A 157 -3.52 -0.38 -13.80
N TRP A 158 -4.76 -0.26 -14.27
CA TRP A 158 -5.94 -0.16 -13.42
C TRP A 158 -6.02 -1.26 -12.37
N HIS A 159 -6.14 -0.89 -11.10
CA HIS A 159 -6.18 -1.81 -9.97
C HIS A 159 -6.73 -1.12 -8.70
N HIS A 160 -6.95 -1.89 -7.66
CA HIS A 160 -6.97 -1.46 -6.27
C HIS A 160 -5.83 -2.16 -5.53
N ASP A 161 -5.36 -1.56 -4.45
CA ASP A 161 -4.23 -2.11 -3.71
C ASP A 161 -4.60 -3.29 -2.81
N ALA A 162 -3.61 -4.13 -2.53
CA ALA A 162 -3.68 -5.16 -1.50
C ALA A 162 -3.48 -4.60 -0.09
N THR A 163 -3.01 -3.36 0.01
CA THR A 163 -2.76 -2.61 1.24
C THR A 163 -3.93 -1.71 1.58
N ALA A 164 -4.14 -1.46 2.89
CA ALA A 164 -5.32 -0.73 3.35
C ALA A 164 -5.28 0.74 2.96
N PHE A 165 -4.18 1.42 3.29
CA PHE A 165 -3.99 2.84 3.09
C PHE A 165 -2.60 3.10 2.53
N ASP A 166 -2.52 4.07 1.63
CA ASP A 166 -1.27 4.40 0.94
C ASP A 166 -1.20 5.91 0.68
N TRP A 167 0.01 6.45 0.65
CA TRP A 167 0.25 7.69 -0.06
C TRP A 167 1.20 7.47 -1.23
N VAL A 168 0.95 8.20 -2.31
CA VAL A 168 1.74 8.18 -3.54
C VAL A 168 2.38 9.54 -3.72
N LEU A 169 3.69 9.61 -3.48
CA LEU A 169 4.49 10.83 -3.58
C LEU A 169 5.18 10.90 -4.94
N MET A 170 5.06 12.02 -5.63
CA MET A 170 5.86 12.28 -6.83
C MET A 170 7.27 12.72 -6.44
N VAL A 171 8.26 11.91 -6.83
CA VAL A 171 9.68 12.19 -6.58
C VAL A 171 10.25 13.11 -7.68
N HIS A 172 9.88 12.85 -8.94
CA HIS A 172 10.26 13.72 -10.07
C HIS A 172 9.04 14.51 -10.53
N ASP A 173 9.31 15.64 -11.18
CA ASP A 173 8.26 16.53 -11.66
C ASP A 173 7.30 15.77 -12.61
N PRO A 174 6.04 15.56 -12.21
CA PRO A 174 5.06 14.85 -13.04
C PRO A 174 4.64 15.66 -14.27
N ASN A 175 4.98 16.94 -14.33
CA ASN A 175 4.65 17.86 -15.42
C ASN A 175 5.78 17.98 -16.45
N ALA A 176 6.98 17.44 -16.15
CA ALA A 176 8.11 17.44 -17.06
C ALA A 176 7.93 16.49 -18.26
N LEU A 177 6.97 15.55 -18.20
CA LEU A 177 6.73 14.55 -19.25
C LEU A 177 5.23 14.49 -19.61
N GLN A 178 4.96 14.14 -20.87
CA GLN A 178 3.61 13.86 -21.35
C GLN A 178 3.16 12.47 -20.86
N GLY A 179 1.94 12.37 -20.33
CA GLY A 179 1.39 11.11 -19.80
C GLY A 179 1.89 10.76 -18.39
N GLY A 180 1.87 9.48 -18.02
CA GLY A 180 2.30 9.00 -16.70
C GLY A 180 1.46 9.52 -15.53
N ARG A 181 0.23 9.98 -15.79
CA ARG A 181 -0.64 10.64 -14.80
C ARG A 181 -1.23 9.62 -13.83
N PHE A 182 -1.26 9.98 -12.55
CA PHE A 182 -2.05 9.27 -11.56
C PHE A 182 -3.54 9.55 -11.82
N GLN A 183 -4.34 8.48 -11.85
CA GLN A 183 -5.76 8.56 -12.20
C GLN A 183 -6.60 7.69 -11.27
N ILE A 184 -7.75 8.21 -10.87
CA ILE A 184 -8.74 7.54 -10.02
C ILE A 184 -10.01 7.33 -10.83
N PHE A 185 -10.61 6.16 -10.72
CA PHE A 185 -11.93 5.90 -11.26
C PHE A 185 -13.01 6.47 -10.32
N GLU A 186 -13.89 7.30 -10.84
CA GLU A 186 -15.08 7.82 -10.14
C GLU A 186 -16.16 6.75 -10.13
N GLY A 187 -15.94 5.74 -9.29
CA GLY A 187 -16.80 4.58 -9.15
C GLY A 187 -16.23 3.59 -8.16
N THR A 188 -17.00 2.55 -7.83
CA THR A 188 -16.54 1.51 -6.94
C THR A 188 -15.46 0.64 -7.60
N ARG A 189 -14.58 0.05 -6.78
CA ARG A 189 -13.58 -0.91 -7.27
C ARG A 189 -14.21 -2.10 -8.01
N GLN A 190 -15.40 -2.53 -7.57
CA GLN A 190 -16.13 -3.62 -8.20
C GLN A 190 -16.53 -3.24 -9.63
N GLU A 191 -17.15 -2.07 -9.77
CA GLU A 191 -17.55 -1.56 -11.10
C GLU A 191 -16.34 -1.41 -12.02
N GLY A 192 -15.22 -0.88 -11.51
CA GLY A 192 -13.98 -0.77 -12.27
C GLY A 192 -13.49 -2.14 -12.79
N TRP A 193 -13.50 -3.17 -11.93
CA TRP A 193 -13.14 -4.52 -12.35
C TRP A 193 -14.14 -5.14 -13.34
N GLU A 194 -15.43 -4.89 -13.19
CA GLU A 194 -16.45 -5.36 -14.15
C GLU A 194 -16.24 -4.77 -15.54
N LEU A 195 -15.90 -3.49 -15.62
CA LEU A 195 -15.55 -2.84 -16.89
C LEU A 195 -14.33 -3.54 -17.54
N ILE A 196 -13.22 -3.67 -16.81
CA ILE A 196 -12.00 -4.30 -17.34
C ILE A 196 -12.25 -5.77 -17.75
N ARG A 197 -12.93 -6.58 -16.93
CA ARG A 197 -13.23 -7.98 -17.24
C ARG A 197 -14.15 -8.14 -18.42
N SER A 198 -15.05 -7.20 -18.66
CA SER A 198 -15.91 -7.19 -19.83
C SER A 198 -15.23 -6.67 -21.11
N GLY A 199 -13.93 -6.36 -21.03
CA GLY A 199 -13.15 -5.80 -22.15
C GLY A 199 -13.49 -4.36 -22.49
N LYS A 200 -14.17 -3.64 -21.58
CA LYS A 200 -14.48 -2.23 -21.75
C LYS A 200 -13.38 -1.36 -21.15
N SER A 201 -13.14 -0.21 -21.75
CA SER A 201 -12.33 0.85 -21.15
C SER A 201 -13.10 1.56 -20.04
N ILE A 202 -12.37 2.11 -19.08
CA ILE A 202 -12.95 3.07 -18.11
C ILE A 202 -13.38 4.31 -18.89
N PRO A 203 -14.64 4.78 -18.73
CA PRO A 203 -15.12 5.99 -19.39
C PRO A 203 -14.30 7.22 -18.98
N GLU A 204 -13.92 8.04 -19.96
CA GLU A 204 -13.05 9.21 -19.73
C GLU A 204 -13.68 10.25 -18.80
N ASP A 205 -14.99 10.44 -18.90
CA ASP A 205 -15.79 11.34 -18.06
C ASP A 205 -15.91 10.87 -16.59
N ARG A 206 -15.45 9.65 -16.30
CA ARG A 206 -15.39 9.07 -14.96
C ARG A 206 -13.95 8.89 -14.47
N ILE A 207 -13.00 9.55 -15.09
CA ILE A 207 -11.61 9.52 -14.67
C ILE A 207 -11.27 10.84 -13.98
N ILE A 208 -10.98 10.77 -12.70
CA ILE A 208 -10.39 11.88 -11.94
C ILE A 208 -8.88 11.81 -12.16
N THR A 209 -8.30 12.88 -12.71
CA THR A 209 -6.84 13.04 -12.83
C THR A 209 -6.40 14.18 -11.91
N PRO A 210 -5.95 13.89 -10.68
CA PRO A 210 -5.50 14.93 -9.78
C PRO A 210 -4.29 15.68 -10.34
N ASP A 211 -4.31 16.98 -10.25
CA ASP A 211 -3.20 17.82 -10.70
C ASP A 211 -2.13 17.92 -9.60
N PHE A 212 -0.96 17.36 -9.90
CA PHE A 212 0.20 17.44 -8.99
C PHE A 212 1.00 18.71 -9.34
N PRO A 213 1.14 19.67 -8.40
CA PRO A 213 1.87 20.91 -8.67
C PRO A 213 3.35 20.70 -9.00
N GLY A 214 3.93 19.60 -8.52
CA GLY A 214 5.34 19.28 -8.72
C GLY A 214 5.85 18.11 -7.89
N PRO A 215 7.15 17.92 -7.79
CA PRO A 215 7.74 16.93 -6.89
C PRO A 215 7.49 17.29 -5.43
N GLY A 216 7.47 16.30 -4.53
CA GLY A 216 7.22 16.50 -3.11
C GLY A 216 5.73 16.57 -2.72
N TYR A 217 4.82 16.49 -3.68
CA TYR A 217 3.38 16.39 -3.44
C TYR A 217 2.93 14.92 -3.41
N ALA A 218 2.04 14.59 -2.49
CA ALA A 218 1.48 13.26 -2.32
C ALA A 218 -0.04 13.26 -2.41
N CYS A 219 -0.59 12.23 -3.00
CA CYS A 219 -2.00 11.86 -2.92
C CYS A 219 -2.14 10.76 -1.87
N TYR A 220 -3.08 10.90 -0.93
CA TYR A 220 -3.37 9.94 0.12
C TYR A 220 -4.65 9.19 -0.26
N MET A 221 -4.69 7.88 -0.01
CA MET A 221 -5.86 7.08 -0.40
C MET A 221 -6.05 5.85 0.49
N GLN A 222 -7.29 5.38 0.51
CA GLN A 222 -7.64 4.03 0.97
C GLN A 222 -7.50 3.08 -0.21
N GLY A 223 -6.24 2.65 -0.48
CA GLY A 223 -5.86 1.94 -1.70
C GLY A 223 -6.67 0.68 -1.97
N CYS A 224 -7.09 -0.03 -0.90
CA CYS A 224 -7.92 -1.23 -1.04
C CYS A 224 -9.35 -0.97 -1.58
N THR A 225 -9.81 0.28 -1.60
CA THR A 225 -11.14 0.65 -2.08
C THR A 225 -11.11 1.50 -3.35
N VAL A 226 -10.06 2.28 -3.53
CA VAL A 226 -9.92 3.19 -4.68
C VAL A 226 -9.40 2.43 -5.89
N PHE A 227 -10.15 2.45 -7.00
CA PHE A 227 -9.70 1.88 -8.25
C PHE A 227 -8.91 2.95 -9.02
N HIS A 228 -7.62 2.69 -9.25
CA HIS A 228 -6.70 3.70 -9.74
C HIS A 228 -5.63 3.13 -10.67
N ARG A 229 -4.89 4.02 -11.34
CA ARG A 229 -3.74 3.67 -12.18
C ARG A 229 -2.71 4.79 -12.25
N ALA A 230 -1.53 4.48 -12.83
CA ALA A 230 -0.64 5.47 -13.42
C ALA A 230 -0.55 5.21 -14.93
N SER A 231 -1.03 6.16 -15.73
CA SER A 231 -1.16 6.00 -17.17
C SER A 231 0.20 5.82 -17.86
N ARG A 232 0.19 5.41 -19.13
CA ARG A 232 1.40 5.33 -19.96
C ARG A 232 1.99 6.72 -20.17
N LEU A 233 3.31 6.74 -20.36
CA LEU A 233 4.03 7.90 -20.85
C LEU A 233 3.91 8.00 -22.38
N GLU A 234 3.92 9.20 -22.90
CA GLU A 234 3.94 9.48 -24.33
C GLU A 234 5.35 9.74 -24.86
N GLU A 235 6.29 10.02 -23.96
CA GLU A 235 7.69 10.26 -24.24
C GLU A 235 8.61 9.59 -23.21
N LEU A 236 9.85 9.32 -23.60
CA LEU A 236 10.86 8.77 -22.68
C LEU A 236 11.42 9.90 -21.80
N GLY A 237 11.55 9.59 -20.53
CA GLY A 237 12.12 10.51 -19.55
C GLY A 237 12.35 9.82 -18.23
N PHE A 238 12.54 10.58 -17.17
CA PHE A 238 12.72 10.01 -15.84
C PHE A 238 11.53 10.37 -14.93
N ARG A 239 10.70 9.39 -14.66
CA ARG A 239 9.54 9.49 -13.76
C ARG A 239 9.69 8.48 -12.63
N SER A 240 9.49 8.90 -11.41
CA SER A 240 9.36 7.99 -10.28
C SER A 240 8.38 8.52 -9.25
N SER A 241 7.75 7.60 -8.56
CA SER A 241 6.95 7.85 -7.37
C SER A 241 7.40 6.96 -6.23
N LEU A 242 7.31 7.46 -5.01
CA LEU A 242 7.49 6.69 -3.77
C LEU A 242 6.10 6.43 -3.20
N VAL A 243 5.85 5.18 -2.83
CA VAL A 243 4.57 4.75 -2.24
C VAL A 243 4.84 4.15 -0.86
N GLN A 244 4.12 4.62 0.13
CA GLN A 244 4.19 4.11 1.48
C GLN A 244 2.84 3.61 1.93
N SER A 245 2.81 2.38 2.42
CA SER A 245 1.59 1.73 2.88
C SER A 245 1.43 1.81 4.40
N TYR A 246 0.16 1.81 4.83
CA TYR A 246 -0.25 1.85 6.23
C TYR A 246 -1.33 0.81 6.52
N VAL A 247 -1.44 0.43 7.78
CA VAL A 247 -2.53 -0.39 8.31
C VAL A 247 -3.31 0.37 9.37
N SER A 248 -4.60 0.06 9.52
CA SER A 248 -5.41 0.61 10.60
C SER A 248 -5.16 -0.14 11.91
N ARG A 249 -5.18 0.60 13.02
CA ARG A 249 -5.23 0.01 14.37
C ARG A 249 -6.63 -0.47 14.75
N ASN A 250 -7.65 -0.14 13.98
CA ASN A 250 -9.00 -0.64 14.18
C ASN A 250 -9.12 -2.08 13.68
N VAL A 251 -8.80 -3.03 14.56
CA VAL A 251 -8.86 -4.47 14.24
C VAL A 251 -10.28 -5.07 14.33
N LYS A 252 -11.29 -4.24 14.65
CA LYS A 252 -12.72 -4.66 14.66
C LYS A 252 -13.27 -4.78 13.24
N VAL A 253 -12.73 -4.00 12.31
CA VAL A 253 -13.06 -4.13 10.89
C VAL A 253 -12.24 -5.26 10.24
N PRO A 254 -12.73 -5.85 9.14
CA PRO A 254 -11.94 -6.83 8.38
C PRO A 254 -10.60 -6.25 7.93
N ASP A 255 -9.55 -7.06 8.02
CA ASP A 255 -8.24 -6.68 7.51
C ASP A 255 -8.22 -6.87 5.98
N PRO A 256 -8.06 -5.77 5.19
CA PRO A 256 -8.06 -5.88 3.73
C PRO A 256 -6.73 -6.40 3.16
N ASN A 257 -5.67 -6.52 3.98
CA ASN A 257 -4.37 -6.97 3.52
C ASN A 257 -4.39 -8.45 3.14
N ARG A 258 -3.83 -8.80 1.98
CA ARG A 258 -3.89 -10.15 1.41
C ARG A 258 -2.52 -10.64 0.98
N ILE A 259 -2.16 -11.83 1.45
CA ILE A 259 -0.85 -12.45 1.22
C ILE A 259 -0.61 -12.84 -0.24
N GLU A 260 -1.64 -13.30 -0.93
CA GLU A 260 -1.56 -13.76 -2.33
C GLU A 260 -1.03 -12.69 -3.28
N TRP A 261 -1.13 -11.42 -2.90
CA TRP A 261 -0.62 -10.30 -3.68
C TRP A 261 0.90 -10.14 -3.60
N VAL A 262 1.49 -10.43 -2.47
CA VAL A 262 2.94 -10.38 -2.30
C VAL A 262 3.61 -11.47 -3.13
N GLU A 263 2.97 -12.63 -3.24
CA GLU A 263 3.48 -13.73 -4.07
C GLU A 263 3.31 -13.49 -5.58
N ILE A 264 2.26 -12.77 -5.99
CA ILE A 264 1.93 -12.54 -7.40
C ILE A 264 2.69 -11.36 -8.00
N SER A 265 2.97 -10.33 -7.19
CA SER A 265 3.50 -9.07 -7.71
C SER A 265 4.98 -9.13 -8.04
N GLU A 266 5.71 -10.16 -7.62
CA GLU A 266 7.16 -10.11 -7.61
C GLU A 266 7.81 -11.40 -8.10
N HIS A 267 8.24 -11.45 -9.33
CA HIS A 267 9.27 -12.29 -9.93
C HIS A 267 8.86 -13.65 -10.52
N GLY A 268 9.54 -13.98 -11.60
CA GLY A 268 9.51 -15.32 -12.17
C GLY A 268 10.13 -16.34 -11.22
N ALA A 269 9.54 -17.53 -11.13
CA ALA A 269 9.88 -18.61 -10.20
C ALA A 269 11.36 -19.11 -10.25
N GLN A 270 12.19 -18.55 -11.10
CA GLN A 270 13.59 -18.95 -11.31
C GLN A 270 14.62 -17.96 -10.76
N ASP A 271 14.18 -16.80 -10.23
CA ASP A 271 15.10 -15.83 -9.65
C ASP A 271 15.44 -16.23 -8.19
N ARG A 272 16.74 -16.33 -7.89
CA ARG A 272 17.23 -16.64 -6.54
C ARG A 272 16.75 -15.61 -5.50
N ASN A 273 16.63 -14.35 -5.90
CA ASN A 273 16.14 -13.29 -5.03
C ASN A 273 14.64 -13.45 -4.71
N TYR A 274 13.85 -13.98 -5.66
CA TYR A 274 12.46 -14.32 -5.44
C TYR A 274 12.25 -15.31 -4.30
N MET A 275 13.06 -16.36 -4.23
CA MET A 275 12.95 -17.37 -3.16
C MET A 275 13.26 -16.76 -1.78
N LEU A 276 14.23 -15.85 -1.71
CA LEU A 276 14.56 -15.14 -0.47
C LEU A 276 13.46 -14.17 -0.08
N GLU A 277 12.95 -13.38 -1.01
CA GLU A 277 11.85 -12.44 -0.80
C GLU A 277 10.59 -13.17 -0.36
N ARG A 278 10.28 -14.31 -0.95
CA ARG A 278 9.17 -15.16 -0.57
C ARG A 278 9.28 -15.70 0.85
N GLN A 279 10.46 -16.14 1.28
CA GLN A 279 10.69 -16.57 2.65
C GLN A 279 10.53 -15.42 3.64
N CYS A 280 11.05 -14.23 3.28
CA CYS A 280 10.86 -13.03 4.07
C CYS A 280 9.40 -12.62 4.14
N ALA A 281 8.66 -12.67 3.02
CA ALA A 281 7.24 -12.37 2.96
C ALA A 281 6.43 -13.26 3.90
N ALA A 282 6.69 -14.57 3.94
CA ALA A 282 6.02 -15.49 4.87
C ALA A 282 6.24 -15.09 6.34
N ALA A 283 7.47 -14.71 6.71
CA ALA A 283 7.79 -14.26 8.05
C ALA A 283 7.14 -12.90 8.39
N GLU A 284 7.09 -11.99 7.45
CA GLU A 284 6.44 -10.68 7.62
C GLU A 284 4.92 -10.83 7.75
N TRP A 285 4.30 -11.71 6.97
CA TRP A 285 2.89 -12.04 7.11
C TRP A 285 2.56 -12.68 8.46
N ALA A 286 3.42 -13.56 8.94
CA ALA A 286 3.26 -14.12 10.27
C ALA A 286 3.30 -13.04 11.36
N ARG A 287 4.20 -12.04 11.24
CA ARG A 287 4.23 -10.89 12.15
C ARG A 287 2.96 -10.05 12.04
N HIS A 288 2.52 -9.75 10.82
CA HIS A 288 1.31 -8.96 10.59
C HIS A 288 0.08 -9.62 11.22
N ARG A 289 -0.19 -10.89 10.91
CA ARG A 289 -1.33 -11.62 11.46
C ARG A 289 -1.21 -11.82 12.98
N SER A 290 -0.02 -12.03 13.51
CA SER A 290 0.21 -12.08 14.95
C SER A 290 -0.06 -10.73 15.63
N TRP A 291 0.29 -9.62 14.98
CA TRP A 291 -0.02 -8.29 15.45
C TRP A 291 -1.54 -8.06 15.51
N VAL A 292 -2.28 -8.38 14.44
CA VAL A 292 -3.74 -8.29 14.39
C VAL A 292 -4.38 -9.14 15.49
N ALA A 293 -3.96 -10.41 15.63
CA ALA A 293 -4.48 -11.33 16.64
C ALA A 293 -4.22 -10.82 18.06
N ARG A 294 -3.01 -10.29 18.33
CA ARG A 294 -2.68 -9.68 19.63
C ARG A 294 -3.61 -8.52 19.98
N HIS A 295 -3.87 -7.63 19.02
CA HIS A 295 -4.76 -6.49 19.23
C HIS A 295 -6.22 -6.94 19.46
N ARG A 296 -6.72 -7.91 18.70
CA ARG A 296 -8.05 -8.51 18.93
C ARG A 296 -8.15 -9.19 20.29
N LEU A 297 -7.10 -9.90 20.72
CA LEU A 297 -7.05 -10.49 22.06
C LEU A 297 -7.09 -9.42 23.16
N ASN A 298 -6.38 -8.31 22.98
CA ASN A 298 -6.39 -7.21 23.93
C ASN A 298 -7.79 -6.57 24.05
N GLU A 299 -8.49 -6.39 22.93
CA GLU A 299 -9.89 -5.91 22.94
C GLU A 299 -10.82 -6.91 23.60
N LEU A 300 -10.67 -8.20 23.29
CA LEU A 300 -11.45 -9.27 23.91
C LEU A 300 -11.31 -9.27 25.42
N LEU A 301 -10.08 -9.10 25.93
CA LEU A 301 -9.77 -9.02 27.36
C LEU A 301 -10.39 -7.77 28.02
N ALA A 302 -10.44 -6.66 27.30
CA ALA A 302 -10.97 -5.40 27.81
C ALA A 302 -12.49 -5.31 27.79
N GLU A 303 -13.14 -5.94 26.81
CA GLU A 303 -14.56 -5.73 26.49
C GLU A 303 -15.44 -6.95 26.79
N MET A 304 -14.88 -8.15 27.09
CA MET A 304 -15.67 -9.37 27.32
C MET A 304 -16.57 -9.22 28.57
N PRO A 305 -17.91 -9.23 28.42
CA PRO A 305 -18.82 -9.16 29.56
C PRO A 305 -18.71 -10.39 30.42
N PHE A 306 -18.92 -10.24 31.75
CA PHE A 306 -18.94 -11.38 32.67
C PHE A 306 -20.12 -12.35 32.44
N ASP A 307 -21.19 -11.88 31.82
CA ASP A 307 -22.38 -12.64 31.47
C ASP A 307 -22.39 -13.10 30.00
N ALA A 308 -21.24 -13.01 29.31
CA ALA A 308 -21.12 -13.51 27.94
C ALA A 308 -21.46 -15.00 27.87
N THR A 309 -22.30 -15.38 26.91
CA THR A 309 -22.66 -16.78 26.70
C THR A 309 -21.48 -17.57 26.11
N PRO A 310 -21.44 -18.91 26.28
CA PRO A 310 -20.41 -19.74 25.66
C PRO A 310 -20.31 -19.57 24.14
N GLU A 311 -21.43 -19.32 23.48
CA GLU A 311 -21.53 -19.07 22.04
C GLU A 311 -20.82 -17.76 21.68
N GLN A 312 -21.07 -16.68 22.41
CA GLN A 312 -20.43 -15.38 22.21
C GLN A 312 -18.93 -15.47 22.42
N VAL A 313 -18.48 -16.12 23.51
CA VAL A 313 -17.07 -16.36 23.79
C VAL A 313 -16.43 -17.18 22.68
N SER A 314 -17.08 -18.27 22.26
CA SER A 314 -16.58 -19.13 21.18
C SER A 314 -16.47 -18.38 19.84
N GLN A 315 -17.44 -17.52 19.52
CA GLN A 315 -17.42 -16.71 18.30
C GLN A 315 -16.27 -15.68 18.33
N ALA A 316 -16.10 -14.99 19.44
CA ALA A 316 -15.02 -14.02 19.62
C ALA A 316 -13.63 -14.68 19.47
N LEU A 317 -13.43 -15.85 20.10
CA LEU A 317 -12.19 -16.61 19.96
C LEU A 317 -11.96 -17.10 18.53
N ARG A 318 -13.00 -17.58 17.83
CA ARG A 318 -12.88 -17.98 16.42
C ARG A 318 -12.48 -16.81 15.53
N HIS A 319 -12.98 -15.61 15.81
CA HIS A 319 -12.57 -14.42 15.07
C HIS A 319 -11.08 -14.09 15.24
N VAL A 320 -10.54 -14.28 16.46
CA VAL A 320 -9.10 -14.06 16.72
C VAL A 320 -8.24 -15.10 15.99
N VAL A 321 -8.60 -16.38 16.04
CA VAL A 321 -7.77 -17.45 15.48
C VAL A 321 -8.00 -17.70 13.99
N GLY A 322 -9.10 -17.19 13.43
CA GLY A 322 -9.47 -17.39 12.04
C GLY A 322 -8.37 -16.96 11.08
N ASP A 323 -7.92 -15.72 11.17
CA ASP A 323 -6.85 -15.17 10.31
C ASP A 323 -5.52 -15.94 10.44
N LEU A 324 -5.22 -16.46 11.63
CA LEU A 324 -4.01 -17.27 11.85
C LEU A 324 -4.15 -18.65 11.18
N ASN A 325 -5.33 -19.27 11.28
CA ASN A 325 -5.60 -20.55 10.63
C ASN A 325 -5.56 -20.41 9.10
N ASP A 326 -6.12 -19.34 8.56
CA ASP A 326 -6.09 -19.04 7.13
C ASP A 326 -4.65 -18.85 6.63
N LEU A 327 -3.83 -18.11 7.39
CA LEU A 327 -2.41 -17.98 7.08
C LEU A 327 -1.67 -19.33 7.13
N ILE A 328 -1.91 -20.15 8.17
CA ILE A 328 -1.30 -21.48 8.30
C ILE A 328 -1.67 -22.35 7.10
N ALA A 329 -2.96 -22.39 6.73
CA ALA A 329 -3.43 -23.16 5.60
C ALA A 329 -2.75 -22.70 4.29
N LEU A 330 -2.67 -21.39 4.07
CA LEU A 330 -2.03 -20.81 2.89
C LEU A 330 -0.52 -21.15 2.81
N LEU A 331 0.20 -21.04 3.91
CA LEU A 331 1.63 -21.38 3.97
C LEU A 331 1.90 -22.88 3.77
N GLN A 332 0.99 -23.75 4.22
CA GLN A 332 1.10 -25.20 4.08
C GLN A 332 0.83 -25.67 2.65
N HIS A 333 -0.10 -25.05 1.94
CA HIS A 333 -0.48 -25.44 0.57
C HIS A 333 0.45 -24.87 -0.51
N GLY A 334 1.42 -24.04 -0.14
CA GLY A 334 2.34 -23.42 -1.08
C GLY A 334 1.70 -22.27 -1.89
N PRO A 335 2.40 -21.76 -2.91
CA PRO A 335 1.89 -20.64 -3.68
C PRO A 335 0.64 -21.06 -4.45
N VAL A 336 -0.41 -20.32 -4.22
CA VAL A 336 -1.62 -20.39 -5.02
C VAL A 336 -1.28 -19.97 -6.46
N SER A 337 -1.73 -20.73 -7.47
CA SER A 337 -1.52 -20.31 -8.85
C SER A 337 -2.13 -18.93 -9.08
N ARG A 338 -1.56 -18.14 -10.02
CA ARG A 338 -2.10 -16.81 -10.39
C ARG A 338 -3.61 -16.88 -10.65
N GLN A 339 -4.06 -17.93 -11.31
CA GLN A 339 -5.46 -18.12 -11.67
C GLN A 339 -6.34 -18.43 -10.46
N GLU A 340 -5.82 -19.15 -9.50
CA GLU A 340 -6.49 -19.50 -8.25
C GLU A 340 -6.50 -18.33 -7.27
N ALA A 341 -5.41 -17.56 -7.18
CA ALA A 341 -5.36 -16.31 -6.43
C ALA A 341 -6.39 -15.28 -6.96
N HIS A 342 -6.57 -15.19 -8.28
CA HIS A 342 -7.63 -14.36 -8.87
C HIS A 342 -9.03 -14.88 -8.53
N ARG A 343 -9.26 -16.20 -8.55
CA ARG A 343 -10.55 -16.80 -8.16
C ARG A 343 -10.85 -16.62 -6.67
N LEU A 344 -9.85 -16.82 -5.81
CA LEU A 344 -9.99 -16.61 -4.37
C LEU A 344 -10.25 -15.14 -4.04
N ARG A 345 -9.58 -14.22 -4.75
CA ARG A 345 -9.85 -12.79 -4.64
C ARG A 345 -11.30 -12.49 -4.99
N ASP A 346 -11.78 -12.99 -6.12
CA ASP A 346 -13.14 -12.75 -6.61
C ASP A 346 -14.18 -13.32 -5.64
N ALA A 347 -13.95 -14.51 -5.09
CA ALA A 347 -14.82 -15.15 -4.11
C ALA A 347 -14.83 -14.40 -2.76
N LEU A 348 -13.66 -13.89 -2.31
CA LEU A 348 -13.54 -13.13 -1.07
C LEU A 348 -14.09 -11.71 -1.21
N ASP A 349 -13.92 -11.07 -2.38
CA ASP A 349 -14.55 -9.80 -2.69
C ASP A 349 -16.08 -9.93 -2.70
N LEU A 350 -16.61 -11.01 -3.25
CA LEU A 350 -18.04 -11.33 -3.21
C LEU A 350 -18.53 -11.66 -1.80
N ALA A 351 -17.76 -12.42 -1.01
CA ALA A 351 -18.11 -12.75 0.38
C ALA A 351 -18.02 -11.54 1.34
N GLN A 352 -17.23 -10.52 0.99
CA GLN A 352 -17.19 -9.25 1.72
C GLN A 352 -18.31 -8.29 1.30
N LEU A 353 -18.98 -8.57 0.19
CA LEU A 353 -20.12 -7.81 -0.30
C LEU A 353 -21.48 -8.44 0.07
N ALA A 354 -21.50 -9.69 0.50
CA ALA A 354 -22.66 -10.39 1.04
C ALA A 354 -22.72 -10.28 2.57
#